data_f2b174326c27f737ee941b4c1160dc17
#
_entry.id   f2b174326c27f737ee941b4c1160dc17
#
_cell.length_a   1.000
_cell.length_b   1.000
_cell.length_c   1.000
_cell.angle_alpha   90.00
_cell.angle_beta   90.00
_cell.angle_gamma   90.00
#
_symmetry.space_group_name_H-M   'P 1'
#
loop_
_entity.id
_entity.type
_entity.pdbx_description
1 polymer ?
#
loop_
_entity_poly.entity_id
_entity_poly.type
_entity_poly.pdbx_seq_one_letter_code
_entity_poly.pdbx_strand_id
1 'polypeptide(L)'
;MITRRALLAGAAALPAARAWAQGAPGIAQRLDDAPAAGIKRDLLIQWGDRVAYDAPPFAALAPNLAAAEGQFGWDTRVLAAMASPRVEDGIPRAVLAVGHPTLDPAMAFPDGRDRPEIAGAMQGASLINIQRRGGVWLVTEGGFQMRRLHARTLCRMGGAGGPARGVFGITGGAATPWGSLLLTEGEGAAWARRLPGVEAAQTGHVVELDPFEPQSVPVKRAALGRFGARDVAAALAADGRAVVFMADGRDGGLLWRFVSDGPAAEPNALDQGTLYAARFEAGALRWIALPADADPYGAAVARGANSLGRPVALALDPNGARLCLALREFPRNPAGAVVEILFAARDPAGDTAIVENLMEGRVPPRPRPGREPALVPAWPVAPSSLCLDGQGNLLVGTAQPARDSALPDALYALPLEGRARGEPSLAYITPLGAALGGVAVVPGAATWVAGVAHPGAGMGAQFAAPRSRWPHFRDGEPPRGGVVALSRGG
;
A
#
# COMPACT_ATOMS: atom_id res chain seq x y z
N MET A 1 -37.61 36.66 6.07
CA MET A 1 -36.50 37.50 5.58
C MET A 1 -35.28 37.16 6.40
N ILE A 2 -34.45 36.25 5.97
CA ILE A 2 -33.15 35.96 6.58
C ILE A 2 -32.11 36.09 5.45
N THR A 3 -31.26 37.05 5.67
CA THR A 3 -30.27 37.60 4.75
C THR A 3 -29.17 36.62 4.39
N ARG A 4 -28.91 36.49 3.09
CA ARG A 4 -27.70 35.92 2.48
C ARG A 4 -26.46 36.77 2.84
N ARG A 5 -25.65 36.33 3.78
CA ARG A 5 -24.25 36.79 3.96
C ARG A 5 -23.50 35.81 4.87
N ALA A 6 -22.85 34.82 4.29
CA ALA A 6 -21.65 34.15 4.81
C ALA A 6 -21.28 33.03 3.84
N LEU A 7 -20.51 33.33 2.80
CA LEU A 7 -19.79 32.35 1.97
C LEU A 7 -18.78 33.11 1.10
N LEU A 8 -17.73 33.64 1.73
CA LEU A 8 -16.51 34.09 1.08
C LEU A 8 -15.36 34.04 2.10
N ALA A 9 -14.90 32.82 2.39
CA ALA A 9 -13.62 32.57 3.04
C ALA A 9 -13.09 31.23 2.54
N GLY A 10 -12.44 31.23 1.39
CA GLY A 10 -11.93 29.99 0.77
C GLY A 10 -11.11 30.25 -0.50
N ALA A 11 -10.35 31.33 -0.54
CA ALA A 11 -9.50 31.61 -1.69
C ALA A 11 -8.07 31.98 -1.24
N ALA A 12 -7.39 31.06 -0.54
CA ALA A 12 -5.96 31.21 -0.20
C ALA A 12 -5.20 29.87 -0.27
N ALA A 13 -5.49 29.03 -1.27
CA ALA A 13 -4.82 27.74 -1.45
C ALA A 13 -4.11 27.59 -2.81
N LEU A 14 -3.59 28.67 -3.40
CA LEU A 14 -2.93 28.64 -4.70
C LEU A 14 -1.56 29.31 -4.75
N PRO A 15 -0.57 28.88 -3.89
CA PRO A 15 0.80 28.86 -4.38
C PRO A 15 1.54 27.51 -4.24
N ALA A 16 0.93 26.46 -3.66
CA ALA A 16 1.68 25.25 -3.32
C ALA A 16 2.12 24.40 -4.52
N ALA A 17 1.32 24.30 -5.58
CA ALA A 17 1.67 23.48 -6.74
C ALA A 17 2.86 24.03 -7.57
N ARG A 18 3.11 25.33 -7.53
CA ARG A 18 4.24 25.96 -8.27
C ARG A 18 5.61 25.76 -7.60
N ALA A 19 5.65 25.53 -6.29
CA ALA A 19 6.92 25.35 -5.57
C ALA A 19 7.57 23.97 -5.82
N TRP A 20 6.79 22.99 -6.28
CA TRP A 20 7.29 21.64 -6.58
C TRP A 20 7.94 21.51 -7.96
N ALA A 21 7.61 22.39 -8.91
CA ALA A 21 8.05 22.30 -10.29
C ALA A 21 9.41 22.98 -10.58
N GLN A 22 10.00 23.68 -9.63
CA GLN A 22 11.29 24.37 -9.84
C GLN A 22 12.42 23.62 -9.17
N GLY A 23 13.17 22.84 -9.98
CA GLY A 23 14.49 22.33 -9.62
C GLY A 23 14.51 20.92 -9.04
N ALA A 24 13.66 19.99 -9.50
CA ALA A 24 13.87 18.57 -9.18
C ALA A 24 15.24 18.14 -9.73
N PRO A 25 16.21 17.69 -8.88
CA PRO A 25 17.44 17.10 -9.38
C PRO A 25 17.09 15.91 -10.27
N GLY A 26 17.83 15.71 -11.35
CA GLY A 26 17.65 14.55 -12.18
C GLY A 26 17.66 13.29 -11.32
N ILE A 27 16.75 12.36 -11.60
CA ILE A 27 16.62 11.13 -10.83
C ILE A 27 17.84 10.23 -11.10
N ALA A 28 18.60 9.91 -10.07
CA ALA A 28 19.74 9.00 -10.14
C ALA A 28 19.73 8.08 -8.93
N GLN A 29 20.25 6.87 -9.08
CA GLN A 29 20.43 5.95 -7.98
C GLN A 29 21.43 6.52 -6.94
N ARG A 30 21.12 6.34 -5.67
CA ARG A 30 21.91 6.83 -4.54
C ARG A 30 22.02 5.74 -3.48
N LEU A 31 23.13 5.67 -2.76
CA LEU A 31 23.29 4.72 -1.65
C LEU A 31 22.27 5.01 -0.53
N ASP A 32 22.04 6.29 -0.24
CA ASP A 32 21.07 6.79 0.73
C ASP A 32 19.79 7.26 0.03
N ASP A 33 18.72 7.41 0.80
CA ASP A 33 17.47 8.02 0.35
C ASP A 33 17.59 9.55 0.22
N ALA A 34 16.67 10.17 -0.53
CA ALA A 34 16.68 11.62 -0.69
C ALA A 34 15.26 12.19 -0.77
N PRO A 35 14.85 12.99 0.22
CA PRO A 35 13.66 13.81 0.09
C PRO A 35 13.88 14.98 -0.87
N ALA A 36 12.81 15.44 -1.53
CA ALA A 36 12.86 16.66 -2.33
C ALA A 36 13.10 17.89 -1.44
N ALA A 37 13.58 18.98 -2.06
CA ALA A 37 13.82 20.24 -1.35
C ALA A 37 12.57 20.70 -0.58
N GLY A 38 12.75 21.12 0.68
CA GLY A 38 11.66 21.53 1.57
C GLY A 38 10.88 20.40 2.22
N ILE A 39 11.27 19.13 2.00
CA ILE A 39 10.73 17.97 2.72
C ILE A 39 11.76 17.48 3.75
N LYS A 40 11.33 17.40 4.99
CA LYS A 40 12.06 16.74 6.07
C LYS A 40 11.71 15.25 6.09
N ARG A 41 12.72 14.39 6.29
CA ARG A 41 12.57 12.96 6.41
C ARG A 41 13.00 12.48 7.78
N ASP A 42 12.15 11.77 8.49
CA ASP A 42 12.42 11.09 9.76
C ASP A 42 12.20 9.58 9.60
N LEU A 43 13.14 8.75 10.08
CA LEU A 43 12.95 7.29 10.12
C LEU A 43 12.08 6.96 11.35
N LEU A 44 10.95 6.26 11.13
CA LEU A 44 10.02 5.89 12.19
C LEU A 44 10.34 4.52 12.79
N ILE A 45 10.40 3.50 11.96
CA ILE A 45 10.59 2.11 12.36
C ILE A 45 11.22 1.33 11.21
N GLN A 46 11.96 0.28 11.53
CA GLN A 46 12.65 -0.57 10.56
C GLN A 46 12.62 -2.04 10.97
N TRP A 47 12.94 -2.93 10.07
CA TRP A 47 13.03 -4.38 10.33
C TRP A 47 13.82 -4.67 11.60
N GLY A 48 13.21 -5.48 12.48
CA GLY A 48 13.78 -5.90 13.74
C GLY A 48 13.53 -4.95 14.93
N ASP A 49 12.97 -3.76 14.72
CA ASP A 49 12.52 -2.91 15.81
C ASP A 49 11.32 -3.55 16.54
N ARG A 50 11.18 -3.30 17.82
CA ARG A 50 10.09 -3.87 18.62
C ARG A 50 8.74 -3.33 18.19
N VAL A 51 7.78 -4.24 18.01
CA VAL A 51 6.36 -3.97 17.90
C VAL A 51 5.66 -4.45 19.16
N ALA A 52 5.88 -5.70 19.56
CA ALA A 52 5.49 -6.17 20.91
C ALA A 52 6.48 -5.64 21.95
N TYR A 53 5.95 -5.19 23.09
CA TYR A 53 6.76 -4.59 24.16
C TYR A 53 7.84 -5.53 24.69
N ASP A 54 7.50 -6.81 24.82
CA ASP A 54 8.36 -7.88 25.33
C ASP A 54 9.22 -8.57 24.27
N ALA A 55 9.18 -8.09 23.01
CA ALA A 55 9.99 -8.68 21.95
C ALA A 55 11.48 -8.63 22.30
N PRO A 56 12.23 -9.72 22.08
CA PRO A 56 13.68 -9.72 22.24
C PRO A 56 14.36 -8.63 21.40
N PRO A 57 15.57 -8.18 21.76
CA PRO A 57 16.31 -7.24 20.92
C PRO A 57 16.65 -7.84 19.55
N PHE A 58 16.81 -6.97 18.55
CA PHE A 58 17.21 -7.39 17.21
C PHE A 58 18.61 -7.99 17.22
N ALA A 59 18.73 -9.21 16.70
CA ALA A 59 19.98 -9.95 16.57
C ALA A 59 20.13 -10.49 15.15
N ALA A 60 20.62 -9.66 14.25
CA ALA A 60 20.69 -9.96 12.81
C ALA A 60 21.45 -11.26 12.49
N LEU A 61 22.54 -11.55 13.25
CA LEU A 61 23.36 -12.74 13.06
C LEU A 61 22.78 -14.01 13.69
N ALA A 62 21.80 -13.87 14.58
CA ALA A 62 21.16 -14.99 15.30
C ALA A 62 19.63 -14.86 15.28
N PRO A 63 18.99 -14.79 14.09
CA PRO A 63 17.55 -14.65 13.98
C PRO A 63 16.83 -15.84 14.64
N ASN A 64 15.82 -15.56 15.44
CA ASN A 64 15.04 -16.58 16.14
C ASN A 64 13.53 -16.27 16.06
N LEU A 65 12.72 -17.29 16.32
CA LEU A 65 11.29 -17.23 16.15
C LEU A 65 10.62 -16.22 17.11
N ALA A 66 11.00 -16.21 18.38
CA ALA A 66 10.40 -15.32 19.38
C ALA A 66 10.63 -13.84 19.04
N ALA A 67 11.84 -13.50 18.57
CA ALA A 67 12.13 -12.15 18.08
C ALA A 67 11.29 -11.82 16.86
N ALA A 68 11.22 -12.71 15.86
CA ALA A 68 10.49 -12.49 14.62
C ALA A 68 8.98 -12.30 14.85
N GLU A 69 8.38 -12.96 15.83
CA GLU A 69 6.96 -12.82 16.20
C GLU A 69 6.62 -11.43 16.78
N GLY A 70 7.56 -10.82 17.49
CA GLY A 70 7.33 -9.53 18.17
C GLY A 70 7.95 -8.30 17.49
N GLN A 71 8.80 -8.50 16.49
CA GLN A 71 9.51 -7.42 15.81
C GLN A 71 8.85 -6.99 14.49
N PHE A 72 9.16 -5.79 14.02
CA PHE A 72 8.79 -5.29 12.70
C PHE A 72 9.38 -6.20 11.61
N GLY A 73 8.57 -6.57 10.63
CA GLY A 73 8.91 -7.58 9.62
C GLY A 73 9.98 -7.13 8.63
N TRP A 74 10.43 -8.07 7.78
CA TRP A 74 11.56 -7.86 6.87
C TRP A 74 11.24 -6.93 5.71
N ASP A 75 10.15 -7.16 4.99
CA ASP A 75 9.69 -6.31 3.91
C ASP A 75 8.81 -5.19 4.45
N THR A 76 8.68 -4.10 3.73
CA THR A 76 7.95 -2.93 4.22
C THR A 76 6.98 -2.40 3.17
N ARG A 77 5.68 -2.42 3.49
CA ARG A 77 4.65 -1.81 2.66
C ARG A 77 3.65 -1.06 3.54
N VAL A 78 3.71 0.28 3.50
CA VAL A 78 2.73 1.13 4.18
C VAL A 78 1.37 0.95 3.51
N LEU A 79 0.33 0.67 4.31
CA LEU A 79 -1.01 0.34 3.84
C LEU A 79 -2.02 1.45 4.15
N ALA A 80 -2.04 1.88 5.41
CA ALA A 80 -2.97 2.91 5.88
C ALA A 80 -2.40 3.63 7.10
N ALA A 81 -2.86 4.87 7.30
CA ALA A 81 -2.68 5.62 8.53
C ALA A 81 -4.07 6.04 9.03
N MET A 82 -4.38 5.72 10.29
CA MET A 82 -5.70 5.94 10.89
C MET A 82 -5.56 6.85 12.10
N ALA A 83 -6.47 7.82 12.26
CA ALA A 83 -6.48 8.67 13.45
C ALA A 83 -6.75 7.83 14.69
N SER A 84 -6.00 8.06 15.78
CA SER A 84 -6.32 7.43 17.06
C SER A 84 -7.66 7.96 17.59
N PRO A 85 -8.59 7.10 18.02
CA PRO A 85 -9.91 7.55 18.52
C PRO A 85 -9.85 8.30 19.86
N ARG A 86 -8.71 8.26 20.57
CA ARG A 86 -8.54 8.90 21.88
C ARG A 86 -7.39 9.89 21.84
N VAL A 87 -7.71 11.19 21.75
CA VAL A 87 -6.74 12.29 21.80
C VAL A 87 -7.27 13.31 22.81
N GLU A 88 -6.90 13.17 24.09
CA GLU A 88 -7.35 14.10 25.14
C GLU A 88 -6.31 15.20 25.47
N ASP A 89 -5.06 15.00 25.10
CA ASP A 89 -3.91 15.87 25.45
C ASP A 89 -3.41 16.78 24.32
N GLY A 90 -4.14 16.80 23.19
CA GLY A 90 -3.77 17.61 22.03
C GLY A 90 -2.54 17.12 21.24
N ILE A 91 -1.95 15.97 21.62
CA ILE A 91 -0.83 15.39 20.90
C ILE A 91 -1.36 14.61 19.69
N PRO A 92 -0.99 14.96 18.44
CA PRO A 92 -1.39 14.20 17.26
C PRO A 92 -0.89 12.75 17.34
N ARG A 93 -1.80 11.79 17.14
CA ARG A 93 -1.52 10.35 17.15
C ARG A 93 -2.19 9.65 15.99
N ALA A 94 -1.55 8.59 15.52
CA ALA A 94 -2.13 7.72 14.52
C ALA A 94 -1.72 6.27 14.74
N VAL A 95 -2.50 5.34 14.18
CA VAL A 95 -2.14 3.94 14.01
C VAL A 95 -1.76 3.73 12.57
N LEU A 96 -0.54 3.24 12.32
CA LEU A 96 -0.08 2.81 11.01
C LEU A 96 -0.32 1.32 10.84
N ALA A 97 -0.83 0.93 9.68
CA ALA A 97 -0.83 -0.44 9.21
C ALA A 97 0.28 -0.61 8.17
N VAL A 98 1.18 -1.58 8.40
CA VAL A 98 2.30 -1.87 7.51
C VAL A 98 2.32 -3.36 7.19
N GLY A 99 2.30 -3.71 5.91
CA GLY A 99 2.43 -5.08 5.42
C GLY A 99 3.89 -5.49 5.26
N HIS A 100 4.12 -6.79 5.40
CA HIS A 100 5.40 -7.46 5.19
C HIS A 100 5.17 -8.61 4.19
N PRO A 101 5.01 -8.31 2.86
CA PRO A 101 4.52 -9.29 1.90
C PRO A 101 5.50 -10.42 1.61
N THR A 102 6.79 -10.13 1.53
CA THR A 102 7.80 -11.07 1.06
C THR A 102 8.98 -11.20 2.00
N LEU A 103 9.84 -12.18 1.74
CA LEU A 103 11.14 -12.31 2.40
C LEU A 103 12.10 -13.03 1.45
N ASP A 104 13.25 -12.40 1.21
CA ASP A 104 14.37 -12.98 0.47
C ASP A 104 15.36 -13.62 1.46
N PRO A 105 15.49 -14.96 1.50
CA PRO A 105 16.38 -15.62 2.44
C PRO A 105 17.85 -15.20 2.29
N ALA A 106 18.29 -14.91 1.06
CA ALA A 106 19.66 -14.48 0.81
C ALA A 106 20.00 -13.14 1.48
N MET A 107 19.00 -12.27 1.64
CA MET A 107 19.12 -10.96 2.28
C MET A 107 18.73 -10.96 3.77
N ALA A 108 17.85 -11.87 4.20
CA ALA A 108 17.31 -11.89 5.54
C ALA A 108 18.11 -12.76 6.53
N PHE A 109 18.82 -13.78 6.04
CA PHE A 109 19.56 -14.72 6.87
C PHE A 109 21.07 -14.67 6.59
N PRO A 110 21.93 -14.73 7.64
CA PRO A 110 23.38 -14.61 7.47
C PRO A 110 24.01 -15.65 6.56
N ASP A 111 23.46 -16.87 6.53
CA ASP A 111 23.89 -17.97 5.68
C ASP A 111 23.13 -18.09 4.37
N GLY A 112 22.20 -17.18 4.12
CA GLY A 112 21.34 -17.16 2.93
C GLY A 112 20.34 -18.31 2.84
N ARG A 113 20.28 -19.19 3.86
CA ARG A 113 19.39 -20.37 3.86
C ARG A 113 18.02 -20.02 4.39
N ASP A 114 16.98 -20.49 3.71
CA ASP A 114 15.60 -20.30 4.15
C ASP A 114 15.34 -21.02 5.48
N ARG A 115 14.66 -20.30 6.38
CA ARG A 115 14.16 -20.79 7.67
C ARG A 115 12.65 -20.53 7.73
N PRO A 116 11.82 -21.44 7.15
CA PRO A 116 10.42 -21.17 6.89
C PRO A 116 9.62 -20.68 8.10
N GLU A 117 9.81 -21.26 9.29
CA GLU A 117 9.10 -20.83 10.50
C GLU A 117 9.45 -19.40 10.92
N ILE A 118 10.74 -19.04 10.92
CA ILE A 118 11.20 -17.68 11.23
C ILE A 118 10.73 -16.71 10.15
N ALA A 119 10.88 -17.09 8.88
CA ALA A 119 10.39 -16.31 7.76
C ALA A 119 8.89 -16.07 7.81
N GLY A 120 8.10 -17.09 8.19
CA GLY A 120 6.67 -17.02 8.42
C GLY A 120 6.25 -16.08 9.54
N ALA A 121 7.14 -15.86 10.54
CA ALA A 121 6.94 -14.85 11.57
C ALA A 121 7.40 -13.44 11.14
N MET A 122 8.40 -13.32 10.27
CA MET A 122 8.89 -12.02 9.75
C MET A 122 7.96 -11.39 8.71
N GLN A 123 7.07 -12.16 8.08
CA GLN A 123 6.08 -11.68 7.12
C GLN A 123 4.75 -11.31 7.80
N GLY A 124 3.71 -10.89 7.02
CA GLY A 124 2.36 -10.57 7.49
C GLY A 124 2.11 -9.08 7.61
N ALA A 125 1.76 -8.56 8.79
CA ALA A 125 1.56 -7.12 9.00
C ALA A 125 1.91 -6.68 10.43
N SER A 126 2.18 -5.37 10.58
CA SER A 126 2.33 -4.67 11.87
C SER A 126 1.30 -3.57 11.99
N LEU A 127 0.69 -3.42 13.16
CA LEU A 127 0.01 -2.20 13.59
C LEU A 127 0.92 -1.45 14.57
N ILE A 128 1.09 -0.14 14.37
CA ILE A 128 2.10 0.66 15.06
C ILE A 128 1.49 1.98 15.48
N ASN A 129 1.61 2.32 16.77
CA ASN A 129 1.24 3.63 17.27
C ASN A 129 2.35 4.65 16.98
N ILE A 130 1.99 5.78 16.39
CA ILE A 130 2.87 6.94 16.24
C ILE A 130 2.26 8.18 16.89
N GLN A 131 3.13 9.09 17.35
CA GLN A 131 2.75 10.37 17.92
C GLN A 131 3.70 11.47 17.47
N ARG A 132 3.24 12.71 17.44
CA ARG A 132 4.07 13.87 17.11
C ARG A 132 4.48 14.61 18.38
N ARG A 133 5.79 14.65 18.68
CA ARG A 133 6.36 15.42 19.80
C ARG A 133 7.50 16.30 19.30
N GLY A 134 7.52 17.56 19.73
CA GLY A 134 8.58 18.50 19.32
C GLY A 134 8.72 18.67 17.80
N GLY A 135 7.62 18.52 17.03
CA GLY A 135 7.65 18.61 15.58
C GLY A 135 8.10 17.34 14.85
N VAL A 136 8.48 16.28 15.56
CA VAL A 136 8.96 14.99 15.01
C VAL A 136 7.95 13.89 15.28
N TRP A 137 7.73 13.01 14.29
CA TRP A 137 6.95 11.80 14.46
C TRP A 137 7.80 10.68 15.06
N LEU A 138 7.28 10.00 16.07
CA LEU A 138 7.94 8.93 16.79
C LEU A 138 6.99 7.75 17.00
N VAL A 139 7.54 6.55 17.04
CA VAL A 139 6.78 5.37 17.49
C VAL A 139 6.54 5.48 19.00
N THR A 140 5.33 5.17 19.41
CA THR A 140 4.98 5.08 20.84
C THR A 140 5.25 3.66 21.31
N GLU A 141 6.39 3.44 21.95
CA GLU A 141 6.73 2.12 22.50
C GLU A 141 5.65 1.63 23.48
N GLY A 142 5.24 0.38 23.34
CA GLY A 142 4.16 -0.21 24.14
C GLY A 142 2.79 0.42 23.91
N GLY A 143 2.58 1.10 22.78
CA GLY A 143 1.27 1.64 22.41
C GLY A 143 0.19 0.56 22.39
N PHE A 144 -1.03 0.90 22.84
CA PHE A 144 -2.12 -0.07 23.06
C PHE A 144 -2.49 -0.86 21.79
N GLN A 145 -2.46 -0.24 20.60
CA GLN A 145 -2.83 -0.89 19.35
C GLN A 145 -1.67 -1.63 18.67
N MET A 146 -0.46 -1.58 19.26
CA MET A 146 0.71 -2.23 18.65
C MET A 146 0.55 -3.75 18.67
N ARG A 147 0.62 -4.36 17.47
CA ARG A 147 0.55 -5.83 17.34
C ARG A 147 1.16 -6.31 16.03
N ARG A 148 1.59 -7.57 16.04
CA ARG A 148 2.03 -8.32 14.87
C ARG A 148 0.94 -9.30 14.42
N LEU A 149 0.78 -9.38 13.10
CA LEU A 149 0.00 -10.41 12.42
C LEU A 149 0.97 -11.21 11.54
N HIS A 150 1.00 -12.53 11.71
CA HIS A 150 1.97 -13.39 11.02
C HIS A 150 1.41 -14.81 10.82
N ALA A 151 2.23 -15.76 10.34
CA ALA A 151 1.79 -17.13 10.01
C ALA A 151 1.14 -17.90 11.16
N ARG A 152 1.34 -17.47 12.41
CA ARG A 152 0.79 -18.15 13.61
C ARG A 152 -0.40 -17.40 14.23
N THR A 153 -0.80 -16.26 13.68
CA THR A 153 -1.94 -15.49 14.18
C THR A 153 -3.23 -16.29 14.08
N LEU A 154 -4.01 -16.32 15.17
CA LEU A 154 -5.34 -16.94 15.15
C LEU A 154 -6.31 -16.04 14.36
N CYS A 155 -7.03 -16.65 13.46
CA CYS A 155 -8.01 -16.03 12.60
C CYS A 155 -9.30 -16.85 12.58
N ARG A 156 -10.34 -16.33 11.95
CA ARG A 156 -11.53 -17.10 11.57
C ARG A 156 -11.88 -16.86 10.10
N MET A 157 -12.53 -17.82 9.49
CA MET A 157 -13.18 -17.62 8.18
C MET A 157 -14.53 -16.91 8.40
N GLY A 158 -14.88 -16.00 7.51
CA GLY A 158 -16.19 -15.32 7.50
C GLY A 158 -17.33 -16.26 7.13
N GLY A 159 -18.56 -15.82 7.36
CA GLY A 159 -19.76 -16.62 7.14
C GLY A 159 -19.85 -17.79 8.13
N ALA A 160 -20.24 -18.95 7.62
CA ALA A 160 -20.31 -20.20 8.40
C ALA A 160 -18.95 -20.89 8.59
N GLY A 161 -17.84 -20.22 8.22
CA GLY A 161 -16.50 -20.78 8.31
C GLY A 161 -15.99 -20.92 9.73
N GLY A 162 -15.11 -21.88 9.93
CA GLY A 162 -14.50 -22.21 11.21
C GLY A 162 -13.25 -21.41 11.53
N PRO A 163 -12.48 -21.86 12.53
CA PRO A 163 -11.18 -21.26 12.85
C PRO A 163 -10.21 -21.37 11.67
N ALA A 164 -9.38 -20.36 11.53
CA ALA A 164 -8.30 -20.30 10.57
C ALA A 164 -7.00 -19.87 11.26
N ARG A 165 -5.87 -20.07 10.60
CA ARG A 165 -4.57 -19.70 11.16
C ARG A 165 -3.72 -18.99 10.14
N GLY A 166 -3.03 -17.95 10.60
CA GLY A 166 -2.06 -17.19 9.84
C GLY A 166 -2.66 -16.05 9.02
N VAL A 167 -1.91 -14.98 8.93
CA VAL A 167 -2.09 -13.86 8.02
C VAL A 167 -0.87 -13.83 7.12
N PHE A 168 -1.05 -13.89 5.78
CA PHE A 168 0.03 -14.23 4.88
C PHE A 168 0.22 -13.18 3.77
N GLY A 169 1.47 -12.70 3.62
CA GLY A 169 1.90 -11.97 2.45
C GLY A 169 1.08 -10.73 2.14
N ILE A 170 0.91 -9.87 3.13
CA ILE A 170 0.05 -8.69 3.04
C ILE A 170 0.65 -7.65 2.09
N THR A 171 -0.04 -7.41 0.98
CA THR A 171 0.40 -6.52 -0.10
C THR A 171 -0.37 -5.20 -0.19
N GLY A 172 -1.59 -5.14 0.33
CA GLY A 172 -2.46 -3.98 0.28
C GLY A 172 -3.32 -3.88 1.53
N GLY A 173 -3.95 -2.74 1.71
CA GLY A 173 -4.87 -2.53 2.80
C GLY A 173 -5.46 -1.13 2.84
N ALA A 174 -6.65 -1.01 3.42
CA ALA A 174 -7.37 0.25 3.55
C ALA A 174 -8.14 0.31 4.86
N ALA A 175 -8.15 1.48 5.47
CA ALA A 175 -9.14 1.81 6.50
C ALA A 175 -10.53 1.92 5.85
N THR A 176 -11.54 1.37 6.50
CA THR A 176 -12.91 1.41 5.99
C THR A 176 -13.69 2.58 6.58
N PRO A 177 -14.70 3.10 5.88
CA PRO A 177 -15.59 4.11 6.44
C PRO A 177 -16.40 3.64 7.66
N TRP A 178 -16.52 2.33 7.87
CA TRP A 178 -17.22 1.73 9.03
C TRP A 178 -16.28 1.34 10.19
N GLY A 179 -15.00 1.78 10.15
CA GLY A 179 -14.08 1.72 11.27
C GLY A 179 -13.19 0.48 11.36
N SER A 180 -13.26 -0.44 10.40
CA SER A 180 -12.35 -1.58 10.32
C SER A 180 -11.14 -1.33 9.42
N LEU A 181 -10.19 -2.24 9.43
CA LEU A 181 -9.05 -2.31 8.51
C LEU A 181 -9.18 -3.55 7.65
N LEU A 182 -9.09 -3.37 6.34
CA LEU A 182 -8.96 -4.45 5.36
C LEU A 182 -7.49 -4.63 4.98
N LEU A 183 -7.06 -5.89 4.89
CA LEU A 183 -5.72 -6.30 4.47
C LEU A 183 -5.83 -7.35 3.35
N THR A 184 -4.98 -7.29 2.33
CA THR A 184 -5.01 -8.26 1.23
C THR A 184 -3.85 -9.25 1.29
N GLU A 185 -4.13 -10.53 1.25
CA GLU A 185 -3.14 -11.62 1.20
C GLU A 185 -2.63 -11.84 -0.24
N GLY A 186 -2.07 -10.80 -0.87
CA GLY A 186 -1.65 -10.85 -2.28
C GLY A 186 -0.52 -11.85 -2.56
N GLU A 187 0.33 -12.14 -1.58
CA GLU A 187 1.37 -13.17 -1.66
C GLU A 187 1.00 -14.45 -0.86
N GLY A 188 -0.25 -14.58 -0.42
CA GLY A 188 -0.73 -15.70 0.40
C GLY A 188 -0.45 -17.06 -0.23
N ALA A 189 -0.67 -17.22 -1.53
CA ALA A 189 -0.41 -18.46 -2.25
C ALA A 189 1.09 -18.83 -2.29
N ALA A 190 1.99 -17.84 -2.36
CA ALA A 190 3.44 -18.07 -2.30
C ALA A 190 3.85 -18.57 -0.91
N TRP A 191 3.29 -17.97 0.14
CA TRP A 191 3.54 -18.40 1.52
C TRP A 191 2.95 -19.77 1.83
N ALA A 192 1.76 -20.11 1.31
CA ALA A 192 1.18 -21.44 1.46
C ALA A 192 2.08 -22.55 0.87
N ARG A 193 2.77 -22.27 -0.24
CA ARG A 193 3.74 -23.22 -0.81
C ARG A 193 5.04 -23.32 -0.02
N ARG A 194 5.42 -22.25 0.68
CA ARG A 194 6.70 -22.15 1.42
C ARG A 194 6.60 -22.74 2.84
N LEU A 195 5.44 -22.61 3.49
CA LEU A 195 5.25 -22.96 4.90
C LEU A 195 4.58 -24.33 5.04
N PRO A 196 5.22 -25.29 5.71
CA PRO A 196 4.58 -26.58 6.00
C PRO A 196 3.30 -26.43 6.82
N GLY A 197 2.28 -27.21 6.49
CA GLY A 197 1.01 -27.26 7.22
C GLY A 197 0.07 -26.06 7.02
N VAL A 198 0.38 -25.15 6.09
CA VAL A 198 -0.53 -24.07 5.70
C VAL A 198 -1.48 -24.58 4.62
N GLU A 199 -2.78 -24.53 4.91
CA GLU A 199 -3.82 -24.90 3.94
C GLU A 199 -3.98 -23.77 2.91
N ALA A 200 -3.72 -24.06 1.65
CA ALA A 200 -3.84 -23.09 0.55
C ALA A 200 -5.25 -22.47 0.49
N ALA A 201 -6.30 -23.21 0.83
CA ALA A 201 -7.66 -22.71 0.87
C ALA A 201 -7.89 -21.59 1.89
N GLN A 202 -7.07 -21.50 2.92
CA GLN A 202 -7.14 -20.45 3.94
C GLN A 202 -6.29 -19.22 3.62
N THR A 203 -5.66 -19.13 2.45
CA THR A 203 -4.82 -18.01 2.02
C THR A 203 -5.37 -17.30 0.79
N GLY A 204 -4.93 -16.07 0.55
CA GLY A 204 -5.33 -15.28 -0.62
C GLY A 204 -6.66 -14.54 -0.45
N HIS A 205 -7.11 -14.38 0.77
CA HIS A 205 -8.34 -13.64 1.14
C HIS A 205 -8.07 -12.16 1.43
N VAL A 206 -9.14 -11.39 1.49
CA VAL A 206 -9.16 -10.12 2.21
C VAL A 206 -9.42 -10.42 3.68
N VAL A 207 -8.57 -9.89 4.55
CA VAL A 207 -8.64 -10.04 6.01
C VAL A 207 -9.16 -8.75 6.63
N GLU A 208 -10.20 -8.81 7.43
CA GLU A 208 -10.76 -7.67 8.16
C GLU A 208 -10.49 -7.79 9.65
N LEU A 209 -10.18 -6.67 10.30
CA LEU A 209 -10.00 -6.58 11.75
C LEU A 209 -10.31 -5.16 12.25
N ASP A 210 -10.60 -5.04 13.56
CA ASP A 210 -10.60 -3.75 14.24
C ASP A 210 -9.15 -3.33 14.53
N PRO A 211 -8.66 -2.22 13.95
CA PRO A 211 -7.28 -1.77 14.15
C PRO A 211 -7.04 -1.15 15.53
N PHE A 212 -8.10 -0.80 16.26
CA PHE A 212 -8.03 -0.13 17.55
C PHE A 212 -8.20 -1.08 18.74
N GLU A 213 -8.68 -2.31 18.48
CA GLU A 213 -8.82 -3.37 19.47
C GLU A 213 -7.74 -4.46 19.26
N PRO A 214 -6.68 -4.50 20.10
CA PRO A 214 -5.56 -5.43 19.90
C PRO A 214 -5.96 -6.90 19.98
N GLN A 215 -7.07 -7.22 20.67
CA GLN A 215 -7.58 -8.59 20.82
C GLN A 215 -8.57 -8.97 19.72
N SER A 216 -8.91 -8.06 18.82
CA SER A 216 -9.75 -8.34 17.66
C SER A 216 -9.22 -9.53 16.87
N VAL A 217 -10.05 -10.54 16.66
CA VAL A 217 -9.69 -11.73 15.87
C VAL A 217 -9.85 -11.40 14.39
N PRO A 218 -8.78 -11.48 13.58
CA PRO A 218 -8.87 -11.21 12.16
C PRO A 218 -9.81 -12.18 11.45
N VAL A 219 -10.64 -11.67 10.53
CA VAL A 219 -11.63 -12.42 9.78
C VAL A 219 -11.24 -12.46 8.32
N LYS A 220 -11.08 -13.64 7.75
CA LYS A 220 -10.86 -13.86 6.32
C LYS A 220 -12.21 -13.83 5.60
N ARG A 221 -12.49 -12.78 4.84
CA ARG A 221 -13.78 -12.52 4.20
C ARG A 221 -13.92 -13.31 2.90
N ALA A 222 -14.46 -14.52 2.98
CA ALA A 222 -14.58 -15.45 1.84
C ALA A 222 -15.49 -14.92 0.72
N ALA A 223 -16.55 -14.17 1.05
CA ALA A 223 -17.49 -13.60 0.08
C ALA A 223 -16.85 -12.56 -0.86
N LEU A 224 -15.71 -11.96 -0.48
CA LEU A 224 -14.96 -11.05 -1.34
C LEU A 224 -14.15 -11.79 -2.43
N GLY A 225 -14.18 -13.10 -2.45
CA GLY A 225 -13.39 -13.93 -3.37
C GLY A 225 -12.00 -14.28 -2.81
N ARG A 226 -11.37 -15.29 -3.43
CA ARG A 226 -10.04 -15.80 -3.08
C ARG A 226 -9.14 -15.80 -4.30
N PHE A 227 -8.70 -14.64 -4.72
CA PHE A 227 -7.82 -14.48 -5.89
C PHE A 227 -6.49 -13.79 -5.58
N GLY A 228 -6.17 -13.58 -4.27
CA GLY A 228 -4.92 -12.95 -3.87
C GLY A 228 -4.83 -11.49 -4.33
N ALA A 229 -5.86 -10.69 -3.98
CA ALA A 229 -5.88 -9.28 -4.34
C ALA A 229 -4.59 -8.58 -3.92
N ARG A 230 -4.04 -7.74 -4.80
CA ARG A 230 -2.82 -6.97 -4.56
C ARG A 230 -3.08 -5.76 -3.70
N ASP A 231 -4.26 -5.14 -3.86
CA ASP A 231 -4.66 -3.97 -3.09
C ASP A 231 -6.18 -3.90 -2.95
N VAL A 232 -6.66 -3.08 -2.00
CA VAL A 232 -8.07 -2.93 -1.64
C VAL A 232 -8.39 -1.47 -1.35
N ALA A 233 -9.62 -1.05 -1.68
CA ALA A 233 -10.18 0.23 -1.27
C ALA A 233 -11.65 0.03 -0.86
N ALA A 234 -12.13 0.81 0.10
CA ALA A 234 -13.47 0.65 0.66
C ALA A 234 -14.25 1.98 0.67
N ALA A 235 -15.54 1.91 0.37
CA ALA A 235 -16.47 3.03 0.38
C ALA A 235 -17.82 2.62 0.95
N LEU A 236 -18.68 3.60 1.18
CA LEU A 236 -20.12 3.41 1.35
C LEU A 236 -20.84 3.72 0.03
N ALA A 237 -21.81 2.89 -0.33
CA ALA A 237 -22.79 3.21 -1.34
C ALA A 237 -23.73 4.32 -0.85
N ALA A 238 -24.49 4.94 -1.75
CA ALA A 238 -25.46 5.97 -1.39
C ALA A 238 -26.53 5.49 -0.42
N ASP A 239 -26.83 4.20 -0.40
CA ASP A 239 -27.79 3.53 0.51
C ASP A 239 -27.13 2.97 1.80
N GLY A 240 -25.84 3.22 2.03
CA GLY A 240 -25.11 2.81 3.23
C GLY A 240 -24.53 1.38 3.17
N ARG A 241 -24.67 0.66 2.07
CA ARG A 241 -24.03 -0.66 1.90
C ARG A 241 -22.51 -0.52 1.77
N ALA A 242 -21.79 -1.56 2.18
CA ALA A 242 -20.35 -1.63 1.98
C ALA A 242 -20.00 -1.88 0.51
N VAL A 243 -19.06 -1.11 -0.02
CA VAL A 243 -18.47 -1.33 -1.34
C VAL A 243 -16.97 -1.54 -1.17
N VAL A 244 -16.45 -2.66 -1.67
CA VAL A 244 -15.02 -3.00 -1.60
C VAL A 244 -14.49 -3.23 -3.00
N PHE A 245 -13.52 -2.42 -3.40
CA PHE A 245 -12.77 -2.59 -4.65
C PHE A 245 -11.49 -3.36 -4.39
N MET A 246 -11.11 -4.26 -5.31
CA MET A 246 -9.91 -5.08 -5.19
C MET A 246 -9.18 -5.14 -6.52
N ALA A 247 -7.87 -4.92 -6.49
CA ALA A 247 -6.99 -5.01 -7.65
C ALA A 247 -6.30 -6.39 -7.69
N ASP A 248 -6.47 -7.14 -8.77
CA ASP A 248 -5.84 -8.43 -8.97
C ASP A 248 -4.47 -8.23 -9.64
N GLY A 249 -3.40 -8.32 -8.87
CA GLY A 249 -2.05 -8.00 -9.30
C GLY A 249 -1.37 -8.98 -10.26
N ARG A 250 -2.07 -9.98 -10.79
CA ARG A 250 -1.54 -10.91 -11.80
C ARG A 250 -1.49 -10.27 -13.19
N ASP A 251 -0.73 -10.85 -14.10
CA ASP A 251 -0.75 -10.46 -15.51
C ASP A 251 -2.15 -10.75 -16.10
N GLY A 252 -2.74 -9.75 -16.75
CA GLY A 252 -4.12 -9.82 -17.20
C GLY A 252 -5.14 -9.81 -16.07
N GLY A 253 -4.75 -9.37 -14.87
CA GLY A 253 -5.60 -9.30 -13.68
C GLY A 253 -6.79 -8.36 -13.86
N LEU A 254 -7.85 -8.60 -13.10
CA LEU A 254 -9.10 -7.86 -13.17
C LEU A 254 -9.22 -6.83 -12.04
N LEU A 255 -10.05 -5.84 -12.24
CA LEU A 255 -10.57 -5.00 -11.19
C LEU A 255 -11.90 -5.61 -10.71
N TRP A 256 -12.00 -5.81 -9.39
CA TRP A 256 -13.14 -6.42 -8.73
C TRP A 256 -13.87 -5.41 -7.87
N ARG A 257 -15.16 -5.62 -7.69
CA ARG A 257 -15.99 -4.88 -6.74
C ARG A 257 -16.90 -5.85 -6.00
N PHE A 258 -16.96 -5.72 -4.68
CA PHE A 258 -17.98 -6.37 -3.85
C PHE A 258 -18.94 -5.32 -3.33
N VAL A 259 -20.24 -5.64 -3.28
CA VAL A 259 -21.28 -4.81 -2.67
C VAL A 259 -22.05 -5.67 -1.69
N SER A 260 -22.10 -5.28 -0.41
CA SER A 260 -22.82 -6.04 0.61
C SER A 260 -24.34 -6.00 0.40
N ASP A 261 -25.06 -7.02 0.90
CA ASP A 261 -26.53 -7.06 0.84
C ASP A 261 -27.16 -6.10 1.85
N GLY A 262 -26.56 -6.00 3.06
CA GLY A 262 -27.00 -5.10 4.14
C GLY A 262 -26.08 -3.89 4.33
N PRO A 263 -26.46 -2.96 5.24
CA PRO A 263 -25.66 -1.81 5.61
C PRO A 263 -24.26 -2.17 6.13
N ALA A 264 -23.24 -1.38 5.79
CA ALA A 264 -21.86 -1.60 6.20
C ALA A 264 -21.64 -1.59 7.73
N ALA A 265 -22.51 -0.90 8.47
CA ALA A 265 -22.46 -0.83 9.92
C ALA A 265 -22.94 -2.11 10.62
N GLU A 266 -23.56 -3.04 9.91
CA GLU A 266 -23.98 -4.31 10.48
C GLU A 266 -22.79 -5.24 10.72
N PRO A 267 -22.81 -6.01 11.83
CA PRO A 267 -21.79 -7.03 12.05
C PRO A 267 -21.73 -8.01 10.88
N ASN A 268 -20.51 -8.26 10.42
CA ASN A 268 -20.26 -9.20 9.30
C ASN A 268 -20.92 -8.81 7.95
N ALA A 269 -21.15 -7.54 7.69
CA ALA A 269 -21.70 -7.04 6.43
C ALA A 269 -20.95 -7.57 5.19
N LEU A 270 -19.66 -7.91 5.33
CA LEU A 270 -18.82 -8.45 4.25
C LEU A 270 -18.92 -9.99 4.08
N ASP A 271 -19.81 -10.65 4.79
CA ASP A 271 -20.04 -12.10 4.63
C ASP A 271 -21.14 -12.42 3.59
N GLN A 272 -21.97 -11.43 3.25
CA GLN A 272 -23.06 -11.59 2.26
C GLN A 272 -23.10 -10.39 1.32
N GLY A 273 -23.17 -10.68 0.02
CA GLY A 273 -23.18 -9.65 -1.01
C GLY A 273 -22.88 -10.21 -2.38
N THR A 274 -22.78 -9.32 -3.35
CA THR A 274 -22.50 -9.67 -4.73
C THR A 274 -21.10 -9.23 -5.12
N LEU A 275 -20.33 -10.17 -5.69
CA LEU A 275 -19.03 -9.91 -6.31
C LEU A 275 -19.23 -9.54 -7.79
N TYR A 276 -18.54 -8.53 -8.24
CA TYR A 276 -18.55 -8.03 -9.61
C TYR A 276 -17.14 -8.00 -10.16
N ALA A 277 -17.02 -8.19 -11.48
CA ALA A 277 -15.79 -7.93 -12.23
C ALA A 277 -16.01 -6.77 -13.21
N ALA A 278 -14.96 -5.98 -13.44
CA ALA A 278 -15.00 -4.86 -14.37
C ALA A 278 -14.94 -5.35 -15.82
N ARG A 279 -15.78 -4.75 -16.67
CA ARG A 279 -15.66 -4.77 -18.12
C ARG A 279 -15.37 -3.36 -18.60
N PHE A 280 -14.18 -3.16 -19.13
CA PHE A 280 -13.77 -1.88 -19.69
C PHE A 280 -14.14 -1.81 -21.17
N GLU A 281 -14.76 -0.71 -21.56
CA GLU A 281 -15.09 -0.33 -22.93
C GLU A 281 -14.39 1.00 -23.24
N ALA A 282 -14.51 1.53 -24.46
CA ALA A 282 -13.84 2.80 -24.82
C ALA A 282 -14.33 3.97 -23.92
N GLY A 283 -13.49 4.38 -22.96
CA GLY A 283 -13.78 5.48 -22.02
C GLY A 283 -14.81 5.17 -20.95
N ALA A 284 -15.24 3.92 -20.80
CA ALA A 284 -16.25 3.52 -19.82
C ALA A 284 -15.91 2.20 -19.13
N LEU A 285 -16.52 1.99 -17.97
CA LEU A 285 -16.51 0.75 -17.21
C LEU A 285 -17.96 0.33 -16.93
N ARG A 286 -18.21 -0.98 -17.06
CA ARG A 286 -19.45 -1.63 -16.64
C ARG A 286 -19.13 -2.77 -15.65
N TRP A 287 -19.92 -2.90 -14.61
CA TRP A 287 -19.79 -3.98 -13.64
C TRP A 287 -20.61 -5.19 -14.03
N ILE A 288 -20.01 -6.38 -13.99
CA ILE A 288 -20.61 -7.67 -14.30
C ILE A 288 -20.77 -8.45 -13.01
N ALA A 289 -22.02 -8.71 -12.60
CA ALA A 289 -22.32 -9.53 -11.41
C ALA A 289 -21.95 -10.99 -11.64
N LEU A 290 -21.36 -11.62 -10.62
CA LEU A 290 -20.92 -13.01 -10.66
C LEU A 290 -21.83 -13.91 -9.80
N PRO A 291 -22.02 -15.17 -10.19
CA PRO A 291 -22.68 -16.17 -9.35
C PRO A 291 -21.86 -16.45 -8.09
N ALA A 292 -22.51 -16.70 -6.95
CA ALA A 292 -21.88 -16.94 -5.67
C ALA A 292 -20.97 -18.19 -5.64
N ASP A 293 -21.35 -19.23 -6.39
CA ASP A 293 -20.72 -20.58 -6.32
C ASP A 293 -19.71 -20.85 -7.44
N ALA A 294 -19.38 -19.85 -8.25
CA ALA A 294 -18.46 -20.02 -9.37
C ALA A 294 -17.00 -19.74 -8.96
N ASP A 295 -16.04 -20.35 -9.70
CA ASP A 295 -14.68 -19.81 -9.74
C ASP A 295 -14.75 -18.36 -10.22
N PRO A 296 -14.40 -17.35 -9.37
CA PRO A 296 -14.66 -15.96 -9.72
C PRO A 296 -13.98 -15.54 -11.01
N TYR A 297 -12.73 -15.96 -11.23
CA TYR A 297 -11.96 -15.51 -12.39
C TYR A 297 -12.50 -16.12 -13.70
N GLY A 298 -12.72 -17.44 -13.73
CA GLY A 298 -13.28 -18.12 -14.88
C GLY A 298 -14.68 -17.60 -15.25
N ALA A 299 -15.55 -17.41 -14.25
CA ALA A 299 -16.87 -16.83 -14.45
C ALA A 299 -16.85 -15.38 -14.97
N ALA A 300 -15.93 -14.55 -14.49
CA ALA A 300 -15.76 -13.18 -14.93
C ALA A 300 -15.35 -13.10 -16.41
N VAL A 301 -14.31 -13.86 -16.79
CA VAL A 301 -13.82 -13.89 -18.19
C VAL A 301 -14.88 -14.44 -19.13
N ALA A 302 -15.58 -15.53 -18.76
CA ALA A 302 -16.67 -16.11 -19.57
C ALA A 302 -17.84 -15.12 -19.81
N ARG A 303 -18.04 -14.17 -18.90
CA ARG A 303 -19.07 -13.11 -19.00
C ARG A 303 -18.57 -11.82 -19.66
N GLY A 304 -17.30 -11.80 -20.13
CA GLY A 304 -16.72 -10.69 -20.88
C GLY A 304 -16.03 -9.63 -20.01
N ALA A 305 -15.70 -9.94 -18.75
CA ALA A 305 -14.77 -9.10 -17.99
C ALA A 305 -13.40 -9.09 -18.68
N ASN A 306 -12.72 -7.95 -18.64
CA ASN A 306 -11.44 -7.78 -19.30
C ASN A 306 -10.48 -6.95 -18.44
N SER A 307 -9.20 -7.04 -18.78
CA SER A 307 -8.12 -6.33 -18.12
C SER A 307 -7.70 -5.08 -18.90
N LEU A 308 -7.34 -4.02 -18.18
CA LEU A 308 -6.60 -2.88 -18.74
C LEU A 308 -5.07 -3.10 -18.74
N GLY A 309 -4.60 -4.11 -18.03
CA GLY A 309 -3.18 -4.36 -17.80
C GLY A 309 -2.95 -5.11 -16.49
N ARG A 310 -1.93 -4.72 -15.73
CA ARG A 310 -1.65 -5.29 -14.40
C ARG A 310 -2.07 -4.33 -13.27
N PRO A 311 -3.30 -4.47 -12.74
CA PRO A 311 -3.81 -3.61 -11.68
C PRO A 311 -3.13 -3.94 -10.35
N VAL A 312 -2.51 -2.96 -9.67
CA VAL A 312 -1.67 -3.23 -8.49
C VAL A 312 -1.93 -2.31 -7.29
N ALA A 313 -2.57 -1.16 -7.49
CA ALA A 313 -2.87 -0.26 -6.39
C ALA A 313 -4.14 0.54 -6.66
N LEU A 314 -4.82 0.90 -5.57
CA LEU A 314 -6.08 1.63 -5.55
C LEU A 314 -5.97 2.84 -4.62
N ALA A 315 -6.59 3.96 -5.00
CA ALA A 315 -6.86 5.08 -4.10
C ALA A 315 -8.26 5.59 -4.37
N LEU A 316 -9.11 5.59 -3.36
CA LEU A 316 -10.50 5.98 -3.47
C LEU A 316 -10.72 7.33 -2.78
N ASP A 317 -11.44 8.23 -3.46
CA ASP A 317 -11.91 9.48 -2.86
C ASP A 317 -12.90 9.17 -1.72
N PRO A 318 -12.70 9.70 -0.51
CA PRO A 318 -13.62 9.51 0.60
C PRO A 318 -15.08 9.90 0.30
N ASN A 319 -15.28 10.81 -0.66
CA ASN A 319 -16.62 11.22 -1.11
C ASN A 319 -17.24 10.27 -2.15
N GLY A 320 -16.59 9.17 -2.49
CA GLY A 320 -17.07 8.19 -3.46
C GLY A 320 -17.11 8.68 -4.92
N ALA A 321 -16.47 9.80 -5.24
CA ALA A 321 -16.53 10.36 -6.60
C ALA A 321 -15.58 9.69 -7.58
N ARG A 322 -14.43 9.20 -7.10
CA ARG A 322 -13.29 8.80 -7.92
C ARG A 322 -12.54 7.63 -7.31
N LEU A 323 -12.20 6.65 -8.13
CA LEU A 323 -11.24 5.60 -7.82
C LEU A 323 -10.05 5.73 -8.78
N CYS A 324 -8.84 5.93 -8.26
CA CYS A 324 -7.61 5.87 -9.02
C CYS A 324 -7.08 4.44 -9.00
N LEU A 325 -6.64 3.93 -10.16
CA LEU A 325 -6.11 2.59 -10.35
C LEU A 325 -4.72 2.67 -10.98
N ALA A 326 -3.71 2.13 -10.31
CA ALA A 326 -2.38 1.96 -10.89
C ALA A 326 -2.31 0.66 -11.68
N LEU A 327 -1.84 0.79 -12.91
CA LEU A 327 -1.49 -0.30 -13.81
C LEU A 327 0.03 -0.35 -13.91
N ARG A 328 0.65 -1.36 -13.29
CA ARG A 328 2.12 -1.50 -13.28
C ARG A 328 2.69 -1.71 -14.68
N GLU A 329 1.94 -2.43 -15.49
CA GLU A 329 2.18 -2.63 -16.91
C GLU A 329 0.86 -2.40 -17.63
N PHE A 330 0.91 -1.73 -18.75
CA PHE A 330 -0.22 -1.42 -19.60
C PHE A 330 0.08 -1.96 -21.00
N PRO A 331 -0.87 -2.56 -21.74
CA PRO A 331 -0.58 -3.25 -23.00
C PRO A 331 0.14 -2.41 -24.05
N ARG A 332 -0.06 -1.11 -24.01
CA ARG A 332 0.59 -0.15 -24.94
C ARG A 332 1.77 0.58 -24.33
N ASN A 333 2.01 0.42 -23.02
CA ASN A 333 3.08 1.11 -22.30
C ASN A 333 3.62 0.26 -21.15
N PRO A 334 4.79 -0.39 -21.31
CA PRO A 334 5.40 -1.21 -20.27
C PRO A 334 5.86 -0.41 -19.04
N ALA A 335 5.89 0.92 -19.13
CA ALA A 335 6.16 1.79 -17.99
C ALA A 335 4.94 1.99 -17.07
N GLY A 336 3.80 1.43 -17.44
CA GLY A 336 2.57 1.48 -16.66
C GLY A 336 1.77 2.78 -16.85
N ALA A 337 0.68 2.89 -16.11
CA ALA A 337 -0.22 4.04 -16.15
C ALA A 337 -0.98 4.20 -14.82
N VAL A 338 -1.58 5.35 -14.63
CA VAL A 338 -2.63 5.59 -13.63
C VAL A 338 -3.89 6.04 -14.35
N VAL A 339 -4.98 5.36 -14.12
CA VAL A 339 -6.30 5.70 -14.66
C VAL A 339 -7.24 6.13 -13.55
N GLU A 340 -8.20 7.00 -13.88
CA GLU A 340 -9.29 7.42 -13.01
C GLU A 340 -10.59 6.76 -13.47
N ILE A 341 -11.35 6.29 -12.50
CA ILE A 341 -12.69 5.74 -12.64
C ILE A 341 -13.63 6.69 -11.90
N LEU A 342 -14.47 7.40 -12.64
CA LEU A 342 -15.34 8.46 -12.14
C LEU A 342 -16.77 7.92 -12.03
N PHE A 343 -17.29 7.87 -10.79
CA PHE A 343 -18.62 7.34 -10.51
C PHE A 343 -19.71 8.40 -10.71
N ALA A 344 -20.76 8.05 -11.45
CA ALA A 344 -21.93 8.87 -11.59
C ALA A 344 -22.63 9.08 -10.23
N ALA A 345 -23.15 10.28 -9.99
CA ALA A 345 -23.78 10.64 -8.71
C ALA A 345 -22.92 10.38 -7.45
N ARG A 346 -21.60 10.18 -7.63
CA ARG A 346 -20.67 9.80 -6.55
C ARG A 346 -21.08 8.51 -5.83
N ASP A 347 -21.71 7.58 -6.55
CA ASP A 347 -22.09 6.28 -6.01
C ASP A 347 -21.16 5.18 -6.51
N PRO A 348 -20.27 4.66 -5.63
CA PRO A 348 -19.35 3.58 -5.98
C PRO A 348 -20.06 2.24 -6.22
N ALA A 349 -21.35 2.10 -5.87
CA ALA A 349 -22.19 0.94 -6.17
C ALA A 349 -22.88 1.03 -7.54
N GLY A 350 -22.83 2.15 -8.24
CA GLY A 350 -23.43 2.36 -9.56
C GLY A 350 -22.95 1.36 -10.61
N ASP A 351 -23.79 1.06 -11.61
CA ASP A 351 -23.52 0.00 -12.61
C ASP A 351 -22.43 0.38 -13.62
N THR A 352 -22.21 1.68 -13.82
CA THR A 352 -21.27 2.19 -14.83
C THR A 352 -20.44 3.33 -14.28
N ALA A 353 -19.25 3.53 -14.86
CA ALA A 353 -18.37 4.64 -14.56
C ALA A 353 -17.64 5.12 -15.84
N ILE A 354 -17.18 6.36 -15.83
CA ILE A 354 -16.29 6.91 -16.86
C ILE A 354 -14.86 6.52 -16.51
N VAL A 355 -14.06 6.17 -17.51
CA VAL A 355 -12.64 5.83 -17.34
C VAL A 355 -11.78 6.81 -18.12
N GLU A 356 -10.90 7.50 -17.42
CA GLU A 356 -9.97 8.46 -18.00
C GLU A 356 -8.51 8.08 -17.68
N ASN A 357 -7.61 8.40 -18.60
CA ASN A 357 -6.18 8.27 -18.36
C ASN A 357 -5.69 9.52 -17.62
N LEU A 358 -5.14 9.34 -16.41
CA LEU A 358 -4.57 10.44 -15.63
C LEU A 358 -3.09 10.66 -15.98
N MET A 359 -2.32 9.58 -16.09
CA MET A 359 -0.87 9.61 -16.32
C MET A 359 -0.40 8.31 -16.99
N GLU A 360 0.48 8.44 -17.97
CA GLU A 360 1.25 7.32 -18.50
C GLU A 360 2.69 7.36 -18.03
N GLY A 361 3.23 6.22 -17.66
CA GLY A 361 4.65 6.06 -17.31
C GLY A 361 5.56 6.37 -18.50
N ARG A 362 6.77 6.83 -18.23
CA ARG A 362 7.76 7.14 -19.28
C ARG A 362 9.10 6.49 -18.95
N VAL A 363 9.52 5.55 -19.79
CA VAL A 363 10.87 5.00 -19.69
C VAL A 363 11.85 6.02 -20.27
N PRO A 364 12.85 6.48 -19.53
CA PRO A 364 13.85 7.39 -20.07
C PRO A 364 14.64 6.71 -21.20
N PRO A 365 15.12 7.48 -22.18
CA PRO A 365 15.97 6.95 -23.23
C PRO A 365 17.26 6.34 -22.62
N ARG A 366 17.67 5.21 -23.16
CA ARG A 366 18.94 4.57 -22.73
C ARG A 366 20.12 5.52 -22.92
N PRO A 367 21.04 5.63 -21.94
CA PRO A 367 22.25 6.41 -22.12
C PRO A 367 23.00 5.93 -23.37
N ARG A 368 23.45 6.85 -24.20
CA ARG A 368 24.31 6.51 -25.34
C ARG A 368 25.72 6.20 -24.80
N PRO A 369 26.37 5.12 -25.27
CA PRO A 369 27.76 4.82 -24.91
C PRO A 369 28.65 6.05 -25.11
N GLY A 370 29.47 6.40 -24.14
CA GLY A 370 30.42 7.52 -24.20
C GLY A 370 29.83 8.92 -23.96
N ARG A 371 28.56 9.06 -23.58
CA ARG A 371 28.01 10.33 -23.08
C ARG A 371 27.57 10.18 -21.63
N GLU A 372 27.79 11.21 -20.82
CA GLU A 372 27.18 11.29 -19.49
C GLU A 372 25.68 11.14 -19.63
N PRO A 373 25.02 10.37 -18.72
CA PRO A 373 23.57 10.26 -18.72
C PRO A 373 22.99 11.68 -18.60
N ALA A 374 22.25 12.11 -19.63
CA ALA A 374 21.49 13.35 -19.50
C ALA A 374 20.56 13.20 -18.28
N LEU A 375 20.54 14.20 -17.42
CA LEU A 375 19.58 14.29 -16.30
C LEU A 375 18.18 14.15 -16.91
N VAL A 376 17.56 13.02 -16.69
CA VAL A 376 16.22 12.75 -17.23
C VAL A 376 15.22 13.36 -16.26
N PRO A 377 14.19 14.09 -16.74
CA PRO A 377 13.12 14.53 -15.88
C PRO A 377 12.55 13.34 -15.10
N ALA A 378 12.40 13.50 -13.79
CA ALA A 378 11.83 12.48 -12.94
C ALA A 378 10.37 12.22 -13.35
N TRP A 379 10.06 10.99 -13.80
CA TRP A 379 8.73 10.57 -14.21
C TRP A 379 8.45 9.15 -13.71
N PRO A 380 7.22 8.86 -13.21
CA PRO A 380 6.91 7.53 -12.69
C PRO A 380 7.08 6.41 -13.74
N VAL A 381 7.71 5.32 -13.31
CA VAL A 381 7.80 4.06 -14.05
C VAL A 381 7.31 2.95 -13.13
N ALA A 382 6.44 2.08 -13.61
CA ALA A 382 5.83 0.99 -12.85
C ALA A 382 5.15 1.48 -11.57
N PRO A 383 4.10 2.32 -11.65
CA PRO A 383 3.35 2.77 -10.48
C PRO A 383 2.84 1.55 -9.70
N SER A 384 3.01 1.55 -8.38
CA SER A 384 2.77 0.38 -7.53
C SER A 384 2.04 0.67 -6.23
N SER A 385 1.93 1.94 -5.86
CA SER A 385 1.16 2.39 -4.70
C SER A 385 0.53 3.74 -4.97
N LEU A 386 -0.67 3.96 -4.44
CA LEU A 386 -1.45 5.17 -4.58
C LEU A 386 -2.00 5.62 -3.23
N CYS A 387 -2.08 6.94 -3.01
CA CYS A 387 -2.79 7.53 -1.89
C CYS A 387 -3.23 8.95 -2.25
N LEU A 388 -4.47 9.31 -1.92
CA LEU A 388 -4.94 10.69 -2.04
C LEU A 388 -4.45 11.51 -0.83
N ASP A 389 -3.86 12.70 -1.07
CA ASP A 389 -3.30 13.52 0.00
C ASP A 389 -4.33 14.42 0.73
N GLY A 390 -5.59 14.37 0.29
CA GLY A 390 -6.65 15.24 0.80
C GLY A 390 -6.51 16.72 0.41
N GLN A 391 -5.50 17.08 -0.37
CA GLN A 391 -5.22 18.44 -0.85
C GLN A 391 -5.32 18.56 -2.38
N GLY A 392 -5.94 17.56 -3.02
CA GLY A 392 -6.13 17.53 -4.47
C GLY A 392 -4.99 16.89 -5.26
N ASN A 393 -4.09 16.16 -4.59
CA ASN A 393 -3.06 15.40 -5.28
C ASN A 393 -3.22 13.89 -5.04
N LEU A 394 -2.80 13.12 -6.02
CA LEU A 394 -2.54 11.69 -5.91
C LEU A 394 -1.05 11.47 -5.68
N LEU A 395 -0.71 10.82 -4.60
CA LEU A 395 0.64 10.33 -4.34
C LEU A 395 0.83 9.00 -5.08
N VAL A 396 1.90 8.90 -5.86
CA VAL A 396 2.22 7.73 -6.68
C VAL A 396 3.62 7.22 -6.32
N GLY A 397 3.68 6.04 -5.75
CA GLY A 397 4.94 5.34 -5.52
C GLY A 397 5.23 4.34 -6.63
N THR A 398 6.52 4.13 -6.92
CA THR A 398 6.99 3.21 -7.95
C THR A 398 7.68 1.98 -7.36
N ALA A 399 7.58 0.84 -8.05
CA ALA A 399 8.32 -0.37 -7.74
C ALA A 399 8.63 -1.11 -9.04
N GLN A 400 9.80 -0.85 -9.59
CA GLN A 400 10.22 -1.44 -10.86
C GLN A 400 10.44 -2.95 -10.73
N PRO A 401 10.05 -3.76 -11.72
CA PRO A 401 10.20 -5.20 -11.67
C PRO A 401 11.67 -5.64 -11.69
N ALA A 402 12.53 -4.88 -12.37
CA ALA A 402 13.96 -5.16 -12.45
C ALA A 402 14.69 -4.50 -11.27
N ARG A 403 15.18 -5.31 -10.33
CA ARG A 403 15.97 -4.84 -9.17
C ARG A 403 17.29 -4.18 -9.57
N ASP A 404 17.73 -4.32 -10.81
CA ASP A 404 18.93 -3.69 -11.40
C ASP A 404 18.58 -2.56 -12.37
N SER A 405 17.40 -1.96 -12.22
CA SER A 405 17.02 -0.77 -12.97
C SER A 405 18.07 0.33 -12.78
N ALA A 406 18.38 1.05 -13.85
CA ALA A 406 19.24 2.24 -13.78
C ALA A 406 18.58 3.42 -13.05
N LEU A 407 17.27 3.36 -12.85
CA LEU A 407 16.49 4.39 -12.13
C LEU A 407 16.14 3.92 -10.73
N PRO A 408 16.18 4.81 -9.73
CA PRO A 408 15.62 4.52 -8.42
C PRO A 408 14.10 4.48 -8.47
N ASP A 409 13.50 3.77 -7.53
CA ASP A 409 12.10 3.94 -7.22
C ASP A 409 11.88 5.21 -6.39
N ALA A 410 10.69 5.80 -6.50
CA ALA A 410 10.45 7.12 -5.95
C ALA A 410 8.96 7.35 -5.61
N LEU A 411 8.70 8.39 -4.85
CA LEU A 411 7.37 8.95 -4.59
C LEU A 411 7.18 10.23 -5.39
N TYR A 412 6.05 10.33 -6.05
CA TYR A 412 5.62 11.50 -6.81
C TYR A 412 4.27 12.01 -6.31
N ALA A 413 4.03 13.30 -6.47
CA ALA A 413 2.71 13.91 -6.28
C ALA A 413 2.18 14.38 -7.64
N LEU A 414 0.94 13.97 -7.97
CA LEU A 414 0.23 14.32 -9.20
C LEU A 414 -1.00 15.16 -8.86
N PRO A 415 -1.12 16.40 -9.33
CA PRO A 415 -2.37 17.16 -9.22
C PRO A 415 -3.50 16.45 -9.98
N LEU A 416 -4.67 16.34 -9.35
CA LEU A 416 -5.86 15.72 -9.94
C LEU A 416 -6.70 16.70 -10.74
N GLU A 417 -6.47 17.99 -10.56
CA GLU A 417 -7.25 19.07 -11.18
C GLU A 417 -6.37 20.23 -11.64
N GLY A 418 -6.95 21.13 -12.40
CA GLY A 418 -6.28 22.33 -12.88
C GLY A 418 -5.34 22.09 -14.05
N ARG A 419 -4.52 23.12 -14.35
CA ARG A 419 -3.65 23.12 -15.54
C ARG A 419 -2.54 22.05 -15.50
N ALA A 420 -2.10 21.69 -14.30
CA ALA A 420 -1.03 20.69 -14.07
C ALA A 420 -1.57 19.28 -13.79
N ARG A 421 -2.85 18.99 -14.09
CA ARG A 421 -3.45 17.68 -13.88
C ARG A 421 -2.60 16.59 -14.53
N GLY A 422 -2.22 15.56 -13.74
CA GLY A 422 -1.44 14.43 -14.21
C GLY A 422 0.05 14.69 -14.41
N GLU A 423 0.55 15.91 -14.15
CA GLU A 423 1.99 16.23 -14.22
C GLU A 423 2.67 15.86 -12.89
N PRO A 424 3.57 14.84 -12.88
CA PRO A 424 4.19 14.40 -11.64
C PRO A 424 5.27 15.36 -11.15
N SER A 425 5.32 15.58 -9.86
CA SER A 425 6.43 16.22 -9.15
C SER A 425 7.09 15.23 -8.20
N LEU A 426 8.43 15.16 -8.24
CA LEU A 426 9.20 14.27 -7.38
C LEU A 426 9.14 14.73 -5.92
N ALA A 427 8.82 13.82 -5.00
CA ALA A 427 8.75 14.07 -3.57
C ALA A 427 9.85 13.36 -2.76
N TYR A 428 10.22 12.14 -3.15
CA TYR A 428 11.20 11.34 -2.41
C TYR A 428 11.80 10.25 -3.32
N ILE A 429 13.10 9.99 -3.16
CA ILE A 429 13.85 8.94 -3.85
C ILE A 429 14.25 7.88 -2.83
N THR A 430 13.97 6.62 -3.12
CA THR A 430 14.40 5.49 -2.27
C THR A 430 15.91 5.23 -2.39
N PRO A 431 16.55 4.60 -1.38
CA PRO A 431 17.95 4.19 -1.47
C PRO A 431 18.15 3.07 -2.50
N LEU A 432 19.38 2.88 -2.91
CA LEU A 432 19.79 1.87 -3.89
C LEU A 432 19.22 0.47 -3.60
N GLY A 433 18.56 -0.09 -4.60
CA GLY A 433 17.94 -1.43 -4.55
C GLY A 433 16.60 -1.49 -3.82
N ALA A 434 16.15 -0.39 -3.21
CA ALA A 434 14.85 -0.34 -2.57
C ALA A 434 13.73 -0.03 -3.57
N ALA A 435 12.54 -0.60 -3.32
CA ALA A 435 11.28 -0.14 -3.90
C ALA A 435 10.56 0.81 -2.95
N LEU A 436 9.69 1.67 -3.49
CA LEU A 436 8.74 2.39 -2.64
C LEU A 436 7.61 1.45 -2.21
N GLY A 437 7.65 1.06 -0.95
CA GLY A 437 6.73 0.12 -0.32
C GLY A 437 5.48 0.81 0.23
N GLY A 438 4.65 1.40 -0.64
CA GLY A 438 3.41 2.05 -0.22
C GLY A 438 3.59 3.45 0.38
N VAL A 439 2.48 4.18 0.45
CA VAL A 439 2.40 5.53 1.01
C VAL A 439 1.03 5.76 1.64
N ALA A 440 0.98 6.48 2.75
CA ALA A 440 -0.25 6.94 3.38
C ALA A 440 -0.08 8.37 3.91
N VAL A 441 -1.20 9.05 4.11
CA VAL A 441 -1.24 10.39 4.72
C VAL A 441 -1.63 10.25 6.18
N VAL A 442 -0.87 10.85 7.08
CA VAL A 442 -1.22 10.86 8.51
C VAL A 442 -2.42 11.80 8.71
N PRO A 443 -3.56 11.30 9.23
CA PRO A 443 -4.76 12.10 9.39
C PRO A 443 -4.52 13.35 10.24
N GLY A 444 -5.03 14.49 9.77
CA GLY A 444 -4.89 15.77 10.48
C GLY A 444 -3.49 16.37 10.49
N ALA A 445 -2.56 15.83 9.71
CA ALA A 445 -1.19 16.31 9.61
C ALA A 445 -0.72 16.46 8.16
N ALA A 446 0.09 17.50 7.88
CA ALA A 446 0.75 17.65 6.59
C ALA A 446 1.99 16.73 6.50
N THR A 447 1.77 15.43 6.74
CA THR A 447 2.82 14.42 6.80
C THR A 447 2.40 13.19 6.01
N TRP A 448 3.28 12.72 5.15
CA TRP A 448 3.17 11.44 4.47
C TRP A 448 4.06 10.42 5.18
N VAL A 449 3.64 9.17 5.19
CA VAL A 449 4.48 8.05 5.61
C VAL A 449 4.68 7.14 4.42
N ALA A 450 5.93 6.75 4.17
CA ALA A 450 6.29 5.93 3.01
C ALA A 450 7.16 4.75 3.44
N GLY A 451 6.96 3.61 2.78
CA GLY A 451 7.75 2.41 3.00
C GLY A 451 9.01 2.40 2.13
N VAL A 452 10.13 2.03 2.73
CA VAL A 452 11.38 1.69 2.03
C VAL A 452 11.52 0.17 2.10
N ALA A 453 11.16 -0.51 1.01
CA ALA A 453 11.13 -1.97 0.94
C ALA A 453 12.49 -2.51 0.48
N HIS A 454 13.00 -3.54 1.15
CA HIS A 454 14.21 -4.32 0.83
C HIS A 454 15.39 -3.48 0.26
N PRO A 455 15.89 -2.43 0.98
CA PRO A 455 17.02 -1.64 0.53
C PRO A 455 18.25 -2.53 0.32
N GLY A 456 19.12 -2.13 -0.62
CA GLY A 456 20.33 -2.87 -0.95
C GLY A 456 20.10 -4.16 -1.75
N ALA A 457 18.87 -4.46 -2.16
CA ALA A 457 18.56 -5.60 -3.03
C ALA A 457 19.12 -5.39 -4.45
N GLY A 458 19.30 -6.48 -5.18
CA GLY A 458 19.79 -6.48 -6.56
C GLY A 458 20.30 -7.85 -6.96
N MET A 459 20.79 -7.97 -8.20
CA MET A 459 21.37 -9.23 -8.67
C MET A 459 22.60 -9.59 -7.83
N GLY A 460 22.59 -10.81 -7.24
CA GLY A 460 23.68 -11.31 -6.40
C GLY A 460 23.81 -10.64 -5.02
N ALA A 461 22.88 -9.74 -4.63
CA ALA A 461 22.89 -9.16 -3.30
C ALA A 461 22.62 -10.22 -2.23
N GLN A 462 23.37 -10.16 -1.13
CA GLN A 462 23.30 -11.09 -0.01
C GLN A 462 23.38 -10.32 1.30
N PHE A 463 23.02 -10.98 2.41
CA PHE A 463 23.12 -10.43 3.75
C PHE A 463 24.49 -9.79 4.04
N ALA A 464 25.58 -10.51 3.73
CA ALA A 464 26.94 -10.04 3.96
C ALA A 464 27.42 -9.01 2.92
N ALA A 465 26.86 -9.02 1.70
CA ALA A 465 27.25 -8.17 0.59
C ALA A 465 26.04 -7.52 -0.10
N PRO A 466 25.28 -6.67 0.60
CA PRO A 466 24.18 -5.92 0.00
C PRO A 466 24.70 -4.76 -0.84
N ARG A 467 23.89 -4.24 -1.76
CA ARG A 467 24.27 -3.08 -2.58
C ARG A 467 24.22 -1.74 -1.81
N SER A 468 23.46 -1.68 -0.71
CA SER A 468 23.42 -0.57 0.25
C SER A 468 23.17 -1.15 1.63
N ARG A 469 23.65 -0.48 2.69
CA ARG A 469 23.38 -0.81 4.09
C ARG A 469 22.47 0.21 4.77
N TRP A 470 21.56 0.75 3.99
CA TRP A 470 20.58 1.70 4.51
C TRP A 470 19.80 1.09 5.69
N PRO A 471 19.46 1.84 6.75
CA PRO A 471 19.66 3.29 6.93
C PRO A 471 20.93 3.64 7.73
N HIS A 472 21.67 2.69 8.26
CA HIS A 472 22.75 2.95 9.22
C HIS A 472 24.15 2.92 8.63
N PHE A 473 24.32 2.29 7.47
CA PHE A 473 25.61 2.17 6.75
C PHE A 473 26.74 1.57 7.61
N ARG A 474 26.38 0.61 8.52
CA ARG A 474 27.33 -0.05 9.38
C ARG A 474 27.83 -1.35 8.76
N ASP A 475 29.15 -1.57 8.82
CA ASP A 475 29.74 -2.82 8.37
C ASP A 475 29.27 -4.01 9.20
N GLY A 476 28.99 -5.12 8.52
CA GLY A 476 28.49 -6.35 9.17
C GLY A 476 26.98 -6.35 9.49
N GLU A 477 26.30 -5.21 9.45
CA GLU A 477 24.84 -5.15 9.59
C GLU A 477 24.14 -5.30 8.24
N PRO A 478 23.00 -6.02 8.17
CA PRO A 478 22.19 -6.06 6.95
C PRO A 478 21.46 -4.74 6.72
N PRO A 479 21.06 -4.44 5.49
CA PRO A 479 20.13 -3.35 5.24
C PRO A 479 18.77 -3.65 5.88
N ARG A 480 18.10 -2.62 6.37
CA ARG A 480 16.84 -2.78 7.11
C ARG A 480 15.74 -1.95 6.46
N GLY A 481 14.78 -2.64 5.80
CA GLY A 481 13.58 -1.99 5.31
C GLY A 481 12.82 -1.29 6.45
N GLY A 482 12.18 -0.15 6.16
CA GLY A 482 11.53 0.64 7.20
C GLY A 482 10.53 1.66 6.68
N VAL A 483 9.92 2.39 7.60
CA VAL A 483 8.96 3.46 7.33
C VAL A 483 9.59 4.80 7.62
N VAL A 484 9.49 5.72 6.67
CA VAL A 484 9.91 7.12 6.83
C VAL A 484 8.71 8.06 6.90
N ALA A 485 8.77 9.06 7.75
CA ALA A 485 7.84 10.19 7.74
C ALA A 485 8.43 11.32 6.90
N LEU A 486 7.62 11.85 6.00
CA LEU A 486 7.95 12.92 5.08
C LEU A 486 7.05 14.12 5.43
N SER A 487 7.62 15.16 6.03
CA SER A 487 6.89 16.36 6.42
C SER A 487 7.49 17.60 5.77
N ARG A 488 6.65 18.62 5.53
CA ARG A 488 7.18 19.90 5.06
C ARG A 488 8.07 20.50 6.15
N GLY A 489 9.27 20.96 5.77
CA GLY A 489 10.09 21.79 6.62
C GLY A 489 9.32 23.07 6.95
N GLY A 490 9.22 23.38 8.24
CA GLY A 490 8.59 24.62 8.69
C GLY A 490 9.41 25.84 8.30
#